data_19ee833b4a3655350dd728648040fdd3
#
_entry.id   19ee833b4a3655350dd728648040fdd3
#
_cell.length_a   1.000
_cell.length_b   1.000
_cell.length_c   1.000
_cell.angle_alpha   90.00
_cell.angle_beta   90.00
_cell.angle_gamma   90.00
#
_symmetry.space_group_name_H-M   'P 1'
#
loop_
_entity.id
_entity.type
_entity.pdbx_description
1 polymer ?
#
loop_
_entity_poly.entity_id
_entity_poly.type
_entity_poly.pdbx_seq_one_letter_code
_entity_poly.pdbx_strand_id
1 'polypeptide(L)'
;MNVLFFLTPKSEVAHLQKEWTLRQAIEKLERSGYTAIPMIDREGHYVGTVTEGDILWTLKKRYNMNLKEAENIPVTSVERRIPFKPVSIDATMEDLVQMAMNQNFVPVIDDKKIFIGIVTRKDIIRFCYEEYAKRLEEEKKIGRAHV
;
A
#
# COMPACT_ATOMS: atom_id res chain seq x y z
N MET A 1 -15.41 12.75 5.83
CA MET A 1 -15.00 11.39 5.42
C MET A 1 -13.92 10.90 6.36
N ASN A 2 -14.01 9.67 6.81
CA ASN A 2 -13.03 9.06 7.71
C ASN A 2 -12.28 7.96 6.95
N VAL A 3 -10.95 8.00 6.98
CA VAL A 3 -10.08 6.98 6.36
C VAL A 3 -10.46 5.55 6.79
N LEU A 4 -10.90 5.39 8.03
CA LEU A 4 -11.27 4.08 8.58
C LEU A 4 -12.41 3.39 7.84
N PHE A 5 -13.27 4.15 7.12
CA PHE A 5 -14.33 3.55 6.29
C PHE A 5 -13.79 2.79 5.08
N PHE A 6 -12.58 3.11 4.66
CA PHE A 6 -11.95 2.50 3.48
C PHE A 6 -10.83 1.54 3.85
N LEU A 7 -10.57 1.40 5.14
CA LEU A 7 -9.45 0.64 5.63
C LEU A 7 -9.66 -0.87 5.44
N THR A 8 -8.68 -1.52 4.82
CA THR A 8 -8.51 -2.95 4.95
C THR A 8 -7.62 -3.15 6.18
N PRO A 9 -8.15 -3.74 7.27
CA PRO A 9 -7.41 -3.80 8.52
C PRO A 9 -6.20 -4.73 8.44
N LYS A 10 -5.22 -4.47 9.28
CA LYS A 10 -3.97 -5.23 9.35
C LYS A 10 -4.18 -6.74 9.37
N SER A 11 -5.21 -7.22 10.07
CA SER A 11 -5.52 -8.65 10.17
C SER A 11 -5.84 -9.31 8.82
N GLU A 12 -6.25 -8.52 7.82
CA GLU A 12 -6.60 -8.98 6.48
C GLU A 12 -5.52 -8.65 5.44
N VAL A 13 -4.42 -8.02 5.85
CA VAL A 13 -3.36 -7.57 4.95
C VAL A 13 -2.12 -8.43 5.15
N ALA A 14 -1.60 -8.99 4.05
CA ALA A 14 -0.29 -9.63 4.09
C ALA A 14 0.79 -8.58 4.36
N HIS A 15 1.74 -8.90 5.20
CA HIS A 15 2.84 -8.00 5.53
C HIS A 15 4.12 -8.78 5.83
N LEU A 16 5.25 -8.10 5.69
CA LEU A 16 6.57 -8.63 6.00
C LEU A 16 6.99 -8.18 7.39
N GLN A 17 7.82 -8.99 8.04
CA GLN A 17 8.52 -8.59 9.25
C GLN A 17 9.92 -8.08 8.87
N LYS A 18 10.33 -6.99 9.48
CA LYS A 18 11.63 -6.36 9.25
C LYS A 18 12.81 -7.33 9.42
N GLU A 19 12.68 -8.28 10.33
CA GLU A 19 13.72 -9.26 10.65
C GLU A 19 13.80 -10.42 9.64
N TRP A 20 12.88 -10.50 8.71
CA TRP A 20 12.85 -11.61 7.74
C TRP A 20 13.98 -11.52 6.74
N THR A 21 14.32 -12.68 6.18
CA THR A 21 15.25 -12.80 5.05
C THR A 21 14.52 -12.51 3.73
N LEU A 22 15.30 -12.27 2.68
CA LEU A 22 14.75 -12.09 1.34
C LEU A 22 13.93 -13.32 0.90
N ARG A 23 14.39 -14.53 1.22
CA ARG A 23 13.67 -15.75 0.92
C ARG A 23 12.27 -15.75 1.51
N GLN A 24 12.16 -15.40 2.80
CA GLN A 24 10.87 -15.34 3.49
C GLN A 24 9.96 -14.26 2.86
N ALA A 25 10.52 -13.14 2.47
CA ALA A 25 9.77 -12.08 1.79
C ALA A 25 9.22 -12.55 0.45
N ILE A 26 10.04 -13.22 -0.35
CA ILE A 26 9.63 -13.75 -1.67
C ILE A 26 8.51 -14.79 -1.49
N GLU A 27 8.65 -15.69 -0.53
CA GLU A 27 7.61 -16.69 -0.24
C GLU A 27 6.28 -16.04 0.15
N LYS A 28 6.34 -14.96 0.93
CA LYS A 28 5.12 -14.23 1.33
C LYS A 28 4.48 -13.51 0.15
N LEU A 29 5.28 -12.89 -0.72
CA LEU A 29 4.78 -12.26 -1.94
C LEU A 29 4.11 -13.28 -2.86
N GLU A 30 4.75 -14.41 -3.09
CA GLU A 30 4.19 -15.47 -3.90
C GLU A 30 2.85 -15.96 -3.35
N ARG A 31 2.78 -16.20 -2.05
CA ARG A 31 1.59 -16.73 -1.39
C ARG A 31 0.44 -15.73 -1.37
N SER A 32 0.74 -14.44 -1.17
CA SER A 32 -0.27 -13.39 -1.12
C SER A 32 -0.74 -12.92 -2.49
N GLY A 33 0.08 -13.08 -3.51
CA GLY A 33 -0.17 -12.54 -4.84
C GLY A 33 -0.02 -11.02 -4.94
N TYR A 34 0.54 -10.37 -3.93
CA TYR A 34 0.76 -8.93 -3.94
C TYR A 34 1.94 -8.58 -4.84
N THR A 35 1.87 -7.42 -5.51
CA THR A 35 3.00 -6.84 -6.24
C THR A 35 3.84 -5.92 -5.37
N ALA A 36 3.26 -5.45 -4.29
CA ALA A 36 3.91 -4.62 -3.28
C ALA A 36 3.35 -5.01 -1.92
N ILE A 37 4.20 -5.08 -0.90
CA ILE A 37 3.81 -5.57 0.41
C ILE A 37 4.38 -4.68 1.52
N PRO A 38 3.56 -4.28 2.49
CA PRO A 38 4.05 -3.48 3.61
C PRO A 38 4.91 -4.31 4.55
N MET A 39 5.90 -3.64 5.16
CA MET A 39 6.83 -4.23 6.11
C MET A 39 6.69 -3.52 7.45
N ILE A 40 6.63 -4.29 8.52
CA ILE A 40 6.50 -3.79 9.89
C ILE A 40 7.63 -4.35 10.76
N ASP A 41 7.89 -3.68 11.88
CA ASP A 41 8.81 -4.19 12.88
C ASP A 41 8.06 -5.03 13.94
N ARG A 42 8.80 -5.52 14.94
CA ARG A 42 8.22 -6.36 16.01
C ARG A 42 7.19 -5.66 16.86
N GLU A 43 7.28 -4.34 16.95
CA GLU A 43 6.34 -3.52 17.72
C GLU A 43 5.13 -3.08 16.92
N GLY A 44 5.11 -3.44 15.62
CA GLY A 44 4.00 -3.12 14.74
C GLY A 44 4.13 -1.81 14.00
N HIS A 45 5.27 -1.12 14.10
CA HIS A 45 5.49 0.13 13.35
C HIS A 45 5.68 -0.15 11.86
N TYR A 46 5.10 0.72 11.04
CA TYR A 46 5.33 0.66 9.60
C TYR A 46 6.77 1.07 9.27
N VAL A 47 7.49 0.20 8.57
CA VAL A 47 8.89 0.43 8.18
C VAL A 47 9.00 0.90 6.73
N GLY A 48 8.18 0.35 5.86
CA GLY A 48 8.22 0.67 4.43
C GLY A 48 7.45 -0.36 3.62
N THR A 49 7.56 -0.28 2.31
CA THR A 49 6.91 -1.22 1.40
C THR A 49 7.94 -1.75 0.42
N VAL A 50 7.92 -3.05 0.20
CA VAL A 50 8.79 -3.75 -0.74
C VAL A 50 7.99 -4.18 -1.95
N THR A 51 8.48 -3.86 -3.15
CA THR A 51 7.84 -4.23 -4.40
C THR A 51 8.58 -5.39 -5.07
N GLU A 52 7.89 -6.09 -5.98
CA GLU A 52 8.52 -7.11 -6.82
C GLU A 52 9.71 -6.53 -7.59
N GLY A 53 9.57 -5.31 -8.11
CA GLY A 53 10.65 -4.63 -8.82
C GLY A 53 11.86 -4.35 -7.94
N ASP A 54 11.65 -3.99 -6.67
CA ASP A 54 12.74 -3.77 -5.73
C ASP A 54 13.59 -5.04 -5.58
N ILE A 55 12.93 -6.18 -5.44
CA ILE A 55 13.60 -7.48 -5.30
C ILE A 55 14.33 -7.85 -6.60
N LEU A 56 13.65 -7.73 -7.74
CA LEU A 56 14.22 -8.05 -9.05
C LEU A 56 15.51 -7.26 -9.32
N TRP A 57 15.46 -5.95 -9.12
CA TRP A 57 16.61 -5.10 -9.42
C TRP A 57 17.74 -5.25 -8.42
N THR A 58 17.45 -5.56 -7.16
CA THR A 58 18.46 -5.91 -6.17
C THR A 58 19.19 -7.19 -6.57
N LEU A 59 18.44 -8.22 -6.98
CA LEU A 59 19.02 -9.47 -7.47
C LEU A 59 19.91 -9.25 -8.69
N LYS A 60 19.44 -8.46 -9.65
CA LYS A 60 20.22 -8.18 -10.85
C LYS A 60 21.49 -7.41 -10.56
N LYS A 61 21.41 -6.34 -9.78
CA LYS A 61 22.54 -5.42 -9.56
C LYS A 61 23.59 -5.96 -8.61
N ARG A 62 23.18 -6.72 -7.57
CA ARG A 62 24.09 -7.15 -6.52
C ARG A 62 24.42 -8.64 -6.55
N TYR A 63 23.57 -9.46 -7.15
CA TYR A 63 23.70 -10.93 -7.05
C TYR A 63 23.65 -11.64 -8.39
N ASN A 64 23.77 -10.92 -9.51
CA ASN A 64 23.74 -11.50 -10.87
C ASN A 64 22.56 -12.45 -11.10
N MET A 65 21.40 -12.13 -10.53
CA MET A 65 20.20 -12.97 -10.56
C MET A 65 20.37 -14.31 -9.82
N ASN A 66 21.38 -14.45 -9.00
CA ASN A 66 21.60 -15.67 -8.22
C ASN A 66 20.81 -15.60 -6.91
N LEU A 67 19.62 -16.18 -6.92
CA LEU A 67 18.72 -16.20 -5.77
C LEU A 67 19.37 -16.95 -4.58
N LYS A 68 20.12 -18.01 -4.86
CA LYS A 68 20.75 -18.81 -3.82
C LYS A 68 21.74 -18.02 -2.99
N GLU A 69 22.50 -17.10 -3.63
CA GLU A 69 23.41 -16.20 -2.91
C GLU A 69 22.65 -15.15 -2.11
N ALA A 70 21.49 -14.73 -2.60
CA ALA A 70 20.73 -13.62 -2.02
C ALA A 70 19.69 -14.06 -1.00
N GLU A 71 19.31 -15.34 -0.96
CA GLU A 71 18.14 -15.78 -0.18
C GLU A 71 18.23 -15.50 1.32
N ASN A 72 19.42 -15.47 1.87
CA ASN A 72 19.64 -15.29 3.31
C ASN A 72 19.98 -13.86 3.73
N ILE A 73 19.99 -12.90 2.78
CA ILE A 73 20.20 -11.50 3.16
C ILE A 73 18.96 -10.98 3.90
N PRO A 74 19.13 -9.99 4.79
CA PRO A 74 17.98 -9.34 5.41
C PRO A 74 17.11 -8.65 4.38
N VAL A 75 15.80 -8.74 4.52
CA VAL A 75 14.87 -8.05 3.62
C VAL A 75 15.10 -6.54 3.61
N THR A 76 15.61 -5.97 4.70
CA THR A 76 15.96 -4.56 4.80
C THR A 76 17.13 -4.15 3.90
N SER A 77 17.92 -5.11 3.41
CA SER A 77 19.01 -4.86 2.46
C SER A 77 18.50 -4.63 1.04
N VAL A 78 17.24 -4.92 0.76
CA VAL A 78 16.63 -4.68 -0.55
C VAL A 78 16.52 -3.18 -0.77
N GLU A 79 17.04 -2.71 -1.91
CA GLU A 79 16.97 -1.30 -2.27
C GLU A 79 15.56 -0.96 -2.76
N ARG A 80 14.88 -0.09 -2.02
CA ARG A 80 13.51 0.34 -2.37
C ARG A 80 13.60 1.54 -3.31
N ARG A 81 13.07 1.37 -4.53
CA ARG A 81 13.18 2.36 -5.60
C ARG A 81 12.15 3.49 -5.48
N ILE A 82 10.95 3.16 -5.05
CA ILE A 82 9.86 4.11 -4.89
C ILE A 82 9.44 4.09 -3.43
N PRO A 83 9.58 5.20 -2.70
CA PRO A 83 9.15 5.24 -1.31
C PRO A 83 7.63 5.28 -1.24
N PHE A 84 7.03 4.29 -0.59
CA PHE A 84 5.63 4.33 -0.22
C PHE A 84 5.51 5.12 1.07
N LYS A 85 4.65 6.14 1.05
CA LYS A 85 4.44 6.99 2.22
C LYS A 85 3.15 6.58 2.92
N PRO A 86 3.16 6.45 4.24
CA PRO A 86 1.94 6.20 5.00
C PRO A 86 1.17 7.51 5.22
N VAL A 87 -0.11 7.37 5.57
CA VAL A 87 -0.93 8.48 6.04
C VAL A 87 -1.43 8.16 7.46
N SER A 88 -1.78 9.21 8.20
CA SER A 88 -2.41 9.05 9.49
C SER A 88 -3.90 8.74 9.35
N ILE A 89 -4.52 8.32 10.44
CA ILE A 89 -5.97 8.09 10.49
C ILE A 89 -6.78 9.38 10.21
N ASP A 90 -6.14 10.54 10.32
CA ASP A 90 -6.78 11.84 10.08
C ASP A 90 -6.63 12.33 8.63
N ALA A 91 -6.07 11.49 7.74
CA ALA A 91 -5.89 11.86 6.35
C ALA A 91 -7.21 12.16 5.66
N THR A 92 -7.17 13.12 4.74
CA THR A 92 -8.32 13.50 3.91
C THR A 92 -8.36 12.64 2.65
N MET A 93 -9.50 12.65 1.95
CA MET A 93 -9.59 11.98 0.65
C MET A 93 -8.62 12.59 -0.36
N GLU A 94 -8.38 13.88 -0.29
CA GLU A 94 -7.38 14.54 -1.14
C GLU A 94 -5.98 13.96 -0.91
N ASP A 95 -5.60 13.75 0.35
CA ASP A 95 -4.32 13.11 0.68
C ASP A 95 -4.23 11.71 0.08
N LEU A 96 -5.30 10.92 0.21
CA LEU A 96 -5.36 9.56 -0.31
C LEU A 96 -5.26 9.53 -1.83
N VAL A 97 -5.97 10.42 -2.52
CA VAL A 97 -5.94 10.51 -3.98
C VAL A 97 -4.52 10.85 -4.46
N GLN A 98 -3.86 11.81 -3.82
CA GLN A 98 -2.50 12.17 -4.17
C GLN A 98 -1.51 11.03 -3.98
N MET A 99 -1.62 10.30 -2.88
CA MET A 99 -0.78 9.12 -2.64
C MET A 99 -1.05 8.02 -3.67
N ALA A 100 -2.32 7.80 -4.01
CA ALA A 100 -2.73 6.75 -4.95
C ALA A 100 -2.23 6.98 -6.39
N MET A 101 -1.84 8.20 -6.74
CA MET A 101 -1.23 8.47 -8.05
C MET A 101 0.09 7.74 -8.24
N ASN A 102 0.83 7.48 -7.16
CA ASN A 102 2.15 6.88 -7.20
C ASN A 102 2.27 5.56 -6.45
N GLN A 103 1.23 5.18 -5.71
CA GLN A 103 1.21 3.97 -4.87
C GLN A 103 -0.08 3.20 -5.16
N ASN A 104 0.01 1.89 -5.29
CA ASN A 104 -1.18 1.06 -5.53
C ASN A 104 -1.99 0.81 -4.25
N PHE A 105 -1.45 1.09 -3.10
CA PHE A 105 -2.17 1.20 -1.84
C PHE A 105 -1.50 2.24 -0.95
N VAL A 106 -2.22 2.69 0.06
CA VAL A 106 -1.73 3.69 1.01
C VAL A 106 -1.71 3.05 2.40
N PRO A 107 -0.51 2.88 3.00
CA PRO A 107 -0.43 2.39 4.38
C PRO A 107 -1.02 3.42 5.34
N VAL A 108 -1.72 2.95 6.36
CA VAL A 108 -2.34 3.81 7.37
C VAL A 108 -1.72 3.50 8.72
N ILE A 109 -1.32 4.56 9.44
CA ILE A 109 -0.71 4.46 10.76
C ILE A 109 -1.50 5.30 11.76
N ASP A 110 -1.44 4.90 13.02
CA ASP A 110 -2.02 5.66 14.11
C ASP A 110 -1.06 6.75 14.62
N ASP A 111 -1.42 7.44 15.69
CA ASP A 111 -0.62 8.50 16.29
C ASP A 111 0.72 8.02 16.88
N LYS A 112 0.85 6.73 17.14
CA LYS A 112 2.09 6.09 17.60
C LYS A 112 2.88 5.45 16.46
N LYS A 113 2.49 5.70 15.21
CA LYS A 113 3.08 5.15 13.99
C LYS A 113 2.92 3.64 13.85
N ILE A 114 1.95 3.06 14.55
CA ILE A 114 1.60 1.65 14.42
C ILE A 114 0.82 1.45 13.11
N PHE A 115 1.22 0.45 12.35
CA PHE A 115 0.53 0.06 11.12
C PHE A 115 -0.83 -0.55 11.46
N ILE A 116 -1.90 0.04 10.97
CA ILE A 116 -3.26 -0.44 11.24
C ILE A 116 -3.94 -1.06 10.03
N GLY A 117 -3.40 -0.87 8.85
CA GLY A 117 -3.96 -1.42 7.63
C GLY A 117 -3.60 -0.60 6.40
N ILE A 118 -4.31 -0.85 5.32
CA ILE A 118 -4.09 -0.14 4.05
C ILE A 118 -5.41 0.36 3.50
N VAL A 119 -5.33 1.40 2.66
CA VAL A 119 -6.42 1.80 1.77
C VAL A 119 -5.95 1.53 0.35
N THR A 120 -6.69 0.71 -0.40
CA THR A 120 -6.28 0.34 -1.75
C THR A 120 -6.63 1.44 -2.75
N ARG A 121 -5.83 1.55 -3.80
CA ARG A 121 -6.13 2.44 -4.93
C ARG A 121 -7.53 2.16 -5.50
N LYS A 122 -7.90 0.90 -5.57
CA LYS A 122 -9.22 0.49 -6.06
C LYS A 122 -10.35 1.11 -5.23
N ASP A 123 -10.23 1.09 -3.91
CA ASP A 123 -11.25 1.65 -3.02
C ASP A 123 -11.33 3.18 -3.13
N ILE A 124 -10.18 3.82 -3.30
CA ILE A 124 -10.12 5.29 -3.51
C ILE A 124 -10.81 5.66 -4.81
N ILE A 125 -10.50 4.97 -5.89
CA ILE A 125 -11.13 5.21 -7.20
C ILE A 125 -12.63 4.96 -7.13
N ARG A 126 -13.06 3.88 -6.47
CA ARG A 126 -14.48 3.57 -6.30
C ARG A 126 -15.22 4.69 -5.59
N PHE A 127 -14.66 5.20 -4.51
CA PHE A 127 -15.25 6.31 -3.78
C PHE A 127 -15.39 7.54 -4.67
N CYS A 128 -14.35 7.91 -5.39
CA CYS A 128 -14.37 9.07 -6.29
C CYS A 128 -15.41 8.90 -7.40
N TYR A 129 -15.54 7.70 -7.95
CA TYR A 129 -16.52 7.40 -8.97
C TYR A 129 -17.96 7.53 -8.42
N GLU A 130 -18.22 6.99 -7.25
CA GLU A 130 -19.53 7.06 -6.61
C GLU A 130 -19.95 8.51 -6.32
N GLU A 131 -19.04 9.33 -5.84
CA GLU A 131 -19.26 10.75 -5.60
C GLU A 131 -19.55 11.49 -6.92
N TYR A 132 -18.81 11.18 -7.97
CA TYR A 132 -19.05 11.74 -9.30
C TYR A 132 -20.42 11.36 -9.84
N ALA A 133 -20.81 10.09 -9.71
CA ALA A 133 -22.13 9.60 -10.14
C ALA A 133 -23.27 10.30 -9.39
N LYS A 134 -23.11 10.54 -8.10
CA LYS A 134 -24.10 11.29 -7.30
C LYS A 134 -24.25 12.71 -7.81
N ARG A 135 -23.16 13.39 -8.12
CA ARG A 135 -23.20 14.75 -8.67
C ARG A 135 -23.93 14.81 -10.01
N LEU A 136 -23.71 13.82 -10.88
CA LEU A 136 -24.40 13.73 -12.14
C LEU A 136 -25.92 13.58 -11.95
N GLU A 137 -26.35 12.76 -11.00
CA GLU A 137 -27.77 12.58 -10.69
C GLU A 137 -28.39 13.87 -10.14
N GLU A 138 -27.69 14.57 -9.26
CA GLU A 138 -28.14 15.86 -8.72
C GLU A 138 -28.29 16.90 -9.82
N GLU A 139 -27.33 17.00 -10.74
CA GLU A 139 -27.38 17.91 -11.89
C GLU A 139 -28.58 17.61 -12.80
N LYS A 140 -28.84 16.34 -13.06
CA LYS A 140 -30.00 15.91 -13.85
C LYS A 140 -31.33 16.31 -13.18
N LYS A 141 -31.42 16.16 -11.86
CA LYS A 141 -32.62 16.59 -11.10
C LYS A 141 -32.83 18.09 -11.17
N ILE A 142 -31.76 18.88 -11.04
CA ILE A 142 -31.82 20.34 -11.14
C ILE A 142 -32.24 20.73 -12.56
N GLY A 143 -31.65 20.13 -13.59
CA GLY A 143 -32.03 20.37 -15.00
C GLY A 143 -33.48 20.08 -15.29
N ARG A 144 -34.02 18.99 -14.72
CA ARG A 144 -35.44 18.64 -14.85
C ARG A 144 -36.36 19.63 -14.14
N ALA A 145 -35.90 20.19 -13.02
CA ALA A 145 -36.68 21.15 -12.26
C ALA A 145 -36.79 22.51 -12.97
N HIS A 146 -35.90 22.82 -13.89
CA HIS A 146 -35.91 24.06 -14.66
C HIS A 146 -36.59 23.96 -16.04
N VAL A 147 -37.08 22.81 -16.38
CA VAL A 147 -37.87 22.58 -17.61
C VAL A 147 -39.38 22.71 -17.37
#